data_b565d7dcf4de1847599c773f59462151
#
_entry.id   b565d7dcf4de1847599c773f59462151
#
_cell.length_a   1.000
_cell.length_b   1.000
_cell.length_c   1.000
_cell.angle_alpha   90.00
_cell.angle_beta   90.00
_cell.angle_gamma   90.00
#
_symmetry.space_group_name_H-M   'P 1'
#
loop_
_entity.id
_entity.type
_entity.pdbx_description
1 polymer ?
#
loop_
_entity_poly.entity_id
_entity_poly.type
_entity_poly.pdbx_seq_one_letter_code
_entity_poly.pdbx_strand_id
1 'polypeptide(L)'
;MFKSARADSFQFHDVDTVTRPKLGDQELAQTSVITLAHYDQHADSFWRGTRDHDVSQNRNALLNSLAGPGPFRILDFGCGPGRDLKVFRDLGHEAIGLDGAERFVGLARAYSGCEVWCQDFLKLDLPTEYFDGVFANASLFHVPSQELPRVLRELWATLKPGGVLFSSNPRGENQEGWSGERYGCYYDLARWRELATRAGFVELGHYYRPPGLPRDQQPWLASLWRK
;
A
#
# COMPACT_ATOMS: atom_id res chain seq x y z
N MET A 1 -27.90 14.55 -5.94
CA MET A 1 -26.80 15.36 -6.53
C MET A 1 -25.52 14.97 -5.82
N PHE A 2 -24.78 14.03 -6.36
CA PHE A 2 -23.50 13.60 -5.80
C PHE A 2 -22.43 14.60 -6.23
N LYS A 3 -21.88 15.35 -5.27
CA LYS A 3 -20.66 16.13 -5.50
C LYS A 3 -19.51 15.14 -5.64
N SER A 4 -19.02 15.00 -6.87
CA SER A 4 -17.75 14.36 -7.20
C SER A 4 -16.65 15.04 -6.39
N ALA A 5 -16.09 14.31 -5.41
CA ALA A 5 -14.80 14.68 -4.85
C ALA A 5 -13.78 14.61 -5.99
N ARG A 6 -13.26 15.77 -6.40
CA ARG A 6 -12.13 15.84 -7.33
C ARG A 6 -11.01 15.00 -6.73
N ALA A 7 -10.65 13.92 -7.41
CA ALA A 7 -9.35 13.31 -7.23
C ALA A 7 -8.33 14.45 -7.42
N ASP A 8 -7.46 14.67 -6.44
CA ASP A 8 -6.33 15.57 -6.62
C ASP A 8 -5.67 15.17 -7.93
N SER A 9 -5.78 16.06 -8.92
CA SER A 9 -5.20 15.86 -10.24
C SER A 9 -3.69 15.90 -10.05
N PHE A 10 -3.07 14.72 -10.04
CA PHE A 10 -1.62 14.59 -10.16
C PHE A 10 -1.20 15.17 -11.52
N GLN A 11 -0.84 16.44 -11.54
CA GLN A 11 -0.19 17.03 -12.70
C GLN A 11 1.26 16.57 -12.70
N PHE A 12 1.55 15.61 -13.57
CA PHE A 12 2.92 15.20 -13.87
C PHE A 12 3.52 16.23 -14.82
N HIS A 13 4.57 16.91 -14.39
CA HIS A 13 5.48 17.59 -15.32
C HIS A 13 6.31 16.53 -16.03
N ASP A 14 6.51 16.68 -17.32
CA ASP A 14 7.25 15.78 -18.22
C ASP A 14 8.49 15.19 -17.54
N VAL A 15 8.49 13.87 -17.39
CA VAL A 15 9.65 13.13 -16.91
C VAL A 15 10.16 12.27 -18.05
N ASP A 16 11.29 12.66 -18.60
CA ASP A 16 12.04 11.88 -19.58
C ASP A 16 12.24 10.44 -19.08
N THR A 17 12.00 9.48 -19.97
CA THR A 17 12.26 8.04 -19.81
C THR A 17 13.76 7.75 -19.79
N VAL A 18 14.51 8.40 -18.92
CA VAL A 18 15.92 8.09 -18.67
C VAL A 18 15.97 7.10 -17.51
N THR A 19 16.68 6.00 -17.69
CA THR A 19 17.10 5.10 -16.61
C THR A 19 17.83 5.95 -15.56
N ARG A 20 17.10 6.37 -14.52
CA ARG A 20 17.70 7.20 -13.47
C ARG A 20 18.78 6.40 -12.75
N PRO A 21 19.92 7.01 -12.41
CA PRO A 21 20.90 6.38 -11.55
C PRO A 21 20.24 6.03 -10.21
N LYS A 22 20.65 4.90 -9.62
CA LYS A 22 20.19 4.53 -8.28
C LYS A 22 20.46 5.66 -7.30
N LEU A 23 19.51 5.92 -6.41
CA LEU A 23 19.71 6.85 -5.30
C LEU A 23 20.87 6.36 -4.42
N GLY A 24 21.72 7.28 -4.01
CA GLY A 24 22.72 7.00 -2.97
C GLY A 24 22.03 6.78 -1.61
N ASP A 25 22.77 6.19 -0.65
CA ASP A 25 22.20 5.82 0.67
C ASP A 25 21.54 7.01 1.38
N GLN A 26 22.13 8.19 1.29
CA GLN A 26 21.60 9.40 1.91
C GLN A 26 20.31 9.87 1.21
N GLU A 27 20.29 9.87 -0.12
CA GLU A 27 19.09 10.23 -0.89
C GLU A 27 17.97 9.25 -0.65
N LEU A 28 18.29 7.94 -0.61
CA LEU A 28 17.34 6.88 -0.31
C LEU A 28 16.71 7.08 1.07
N ALA A 29 17.49 7.33 2.10
CA ALA A 29 16.98 7.63 3.44
C ALA A 29 16.07 8.87 3.45
N GLN A 30 16.42 9.91 2.68
CA GLN A 30 15.62 11.12 2.58
C GLN A 30 14.25 10.88 1.97
N THR A 31 14.09 9.92 1.03
CA THR A 31 12.77 9.61 0.44
C THR A 31 11.77 9.21 1.52
N SER A 32 12.21 8.40 2.49
CA SER A 32 11.37 8.00 3.61
C SER A 32 11.15 9.14 4.60
N VAL A 33 12.23 9.76 5.09
CA VAL A 33 12.17 10.80 6.12
C VAL A 33 11.23 11.94 5.73
N ILE A 34 11.35 12.47 4.51
CA ILE A 34 10.53 13.59 4.04
C ILE A 34 9.07 13.15 3.84
N THR A 35 8.85 11.96 3.23
CA THR A 35 7.49 11.43 3.01
C THR A 35 6.76 11.18 4.33
N LEU A 36 7.42 10.58 5.32
CA LEU A 36 6.84 10.33 6.64
C LEU A 36 6.55 11.64 7.38
N ALA A 37 7.47 12.61 7.35
CA ALA A 37 7.27 13.93 7.95
C ALA A 37 6.06 14.65 7.33
N HIS A 38 5.86 14.54 6.01
CA HIS A 38 4.68 15.08 5.33
C HIS A 38 3.38 14.47 5.89
N TYR A 39 3.33 13.14 6.02
CA TYR A 39 2.14 12.46 6.56
C TYR A 39 1.89 12.79 8.04
N ASP A 40 2.94 12.93 8.84
CA ASP A 40 2.83 13.37 10.24
C ASP A 40 2.23 14.78 10.34
N GLN A 41 2.74 15.72 9.54
CA GLN A 41 2.25 17.10 9.55
C GLN A 41 0.80 17.21 9.08
N HIS A 42 0.36 16.37 8.16
CA HIS A 42 -0.96 16.42 7.53
C HIS A 42 -1.94 15.35 8.03
N ALA A 43 -1.64 14.65 9.13
CA ALA A 43 -2.40 13.48 9.59
C ALA A 43 -3.90 13.75 9.76
N ASP A 44 -4.27 14.86 10.39
CA ASP A 44 -5.67 15.19 10.65
C ASP A 44 -6.45 15.54 9.36
N SER A 45 -5.81 16.26 8.43
CA SER A 45 -6.42 16.61 7.14
C SER A 45 -6.56 15.37 6.26
N PHE A 46 -5.55 14.51 6.26
CA PHE A 46 -5.59 13.22 5.56
C PHE A 46 -6.74 12.35 6.08
N TRP A 47 -6.86 12.23 7.41
CA TRP A 47 -7.96 11.47 8.02
C TRP A 47 -9.33 12.01 7.61
N ARG A 48 -9.56 13.32 7.73
CA ARG A 48 -10.82 13.93 7.31
C ARG A 48 -11.13 13.72 5.83
N GLY A 49 -10.11 13.69 4.98
CA GLY A 49 -10.27 13.51 3.54
C GLY A 49 -10.48 12.07 3.09
N THR A 50 -10.05 11.07 3.91
CA THR A 50 -10.00 9.67 3.47
C THR A 50 -10.87 8.70 4.26
N ARG A 51 -11.29 9.05 5.48
CA ARG A 51 -12.02 8.14 6.37
C ARG A 51 -13.30 7.56 5.77
N ASP A 52 -13.99 8.33 4.93
CA ASP A 52 -15.27 7.97 4.34
C ASP A 52 -15.13 7.39 2.92
N HIS A 53 -13.90 7.17 2.43
CA HIS A 53 -13.69 6.56 1.12
C HIS A 53 -14.10 5.09 1.15
N ASP A 54 -14.95 4.71 0.19
CA ASP A 54 -15.32 3.30 0.04
C ASP A 54 -14.19 2.51 -0.67
N VAL A 55 -13.59 1.62 0.07
CA VAL A 55 -12.60 0.63 -0.42
C VAL A 55 -13.03 -0.80 -0.12
N SER A 56 -14.32 -1.02 0.08
CA SER A 56 -14.90 -2.34 0.35
C SER A 56 -14.54 -3.38 -0.71
N GLN A 57 -14.50 -2.98 -1.98
CA GLN A 57 -14.04 -3.84 -3.08
C GLN A 57 -12.64 -4.40 -2.82
N ASN A 58 -11.71 -3.58 -2.32
CA ASN A 58 -10.34 -3.98 -2.07
C ASN A 58 -10.24 -4.94 -0.87
N ARG A 59 -10.93 -4.63 0.24
CA ARG A 59 -10.97 -5.52 1.41
C ARG A 59 -11.59 -6.87 1.07
N ASN A 60 -12.73 -6.85 0.36
CA ASN A 60 -13.41 -8.07 -0.07
C ASN A 60 -12.55 -8.89 -1.04
N ALA A 61 -11.77 -8.25 -1.91
CA ALA A 61 -10.86 -8.94 -2.82
C ALA A 61 -9.80 -9.73 -2.05
N LEU A 62 -9.18 -9.15 -1.00
CA LEU A 62 -8.28 -9.88 -0.12
C LEU A 62 -9.01 -11.03 0.57
N LEU A 63 -10.08 -10.74 1.32
CA LEU A 63 -10.78 -11.73 2.16
C LEU A 63 -11.30 -12.92 1.36
N ASN A 64 -11.84 -12.69 0.16
CA ASN A 64 -12.34 -13.75 -0.73
C ASN A 64 -11.21 -14.61 -1.34
N SER A 65 -9.95 -14.15 -1.26
CA SER A 65 -8.80 -14.87 -1.79
C SER A 65 -8.06 -15.69 -0.72
N LEU A 66 -8.40 -15.48 0.56
CA LEU A 66 -7.84 -16.26 1.67
C LEU A 66 -8.50 -17.63 1.75
N ALA A 67 -7.73 -18.65 2.09
CA ALA A 67 -8.21 -20.03 2.20
C ALA A 67 -8.67 -20.33 3.61
N GLY A 68 -9.81 -21.07 3.71
CA GLY A 68 -10.34 -21.52 5.00
C GLY A 68 -11.40 -20.57 5.59
N PRO A 69 -11.95 -20.93 6.75
CA PRO A 69 -13.11 -20.23 7.33
C PRO A 69 -12.75 -18.98 8.17
N GLY A 70 -11.47 -18.65 8.36
CA GLY A 70 -11.07 -17.60 9.33
C GLY A 70 -11.28 -18.02 10.82
N PRO A 71 -11.04 -17.15 11.79
CA PRO A 71 -10.49 -15.80 11.61
C PRO A 71 -9.09 -15.79 11.02
N PHE A 72 -8.79 -14.74 10.25
CA PHE A 72 -7.48 -14.58 9.61
C PHE A 72 -6.62 -13.57 10.38
N ARG A 73 -5.31 -13.76 10.36
CA ARG A 73 -4.35 -12.75 10.80
C ARG A 73 -3.93 -11.90 9.60
N ILE A 74 -4.26 -10.61 9.64
CA ILE A 74 -4.10 -9.68 8.52
C ILE A 74 -3.16 -8.53 8.93
N LEU A 75 -2.12 -8.28 8.12
CA LEU A 75 -1.30 -7.09 8.20
C LEU A 75 -1.91 -6.00 7.30
N ASP A 76 -2.30 -4.87 7.87
CA ASP A 76 -2.63 -3.65 7.13
C ASP A 76 -1.32 -2.85 6.97
N PHE A 77 -0.68 -3.00 5.81
CA PHE A 77 0.64 -2.45 5.49
C PHE A 77 0.52 -1.04 4.92
N GLY A 78 0.94 -0.06 5.70
CA GLY A 78 0.66 1.35 5.47
C GLY A 78 -0.78 1.67 5.87
N CYS A 79 -1.15 1.33 7.11
CA CYS A 79 -2.53 1.38 7.60
C CYS A 79 -3.08 2.82 7.74
N GLY A 80 -2.20 3.84 7.65
CA GLY A 80 -2.57 5.21 7.89
C GLY A 80 -3.28 5.39 9.23
N PRO A 81 -4.35 6.20 9.31
CA PRO A 81 -5.12 6.39 10.55
C PRO A 81 -6.03 5.21 10.95
N GLY A 82 -5.91 4.04 10.30
CA GLY A 82 -6.53 2.78 10.76
C GLY A 82 -7.94 2.49 10.28
N ARG A 83 -8.42 3.12 9.18
CA ARG A 83 -9.76 2.90 8.62
C ARG A 83 -10.02 1.43 8.29
N ASP A 84 -9.13 0.83 7.48
CA ASP A 84 -9.28 -0.54 7.01
C ASP A 84 -8.95 -1.55 8.10
N LEU A 85 -7.97 -1.24 8.93
CA LEU A 85 -7.59 -1.99 10.13
C LEU A 85 -8.79 -2.21 11.07
N LYS A 86 -9.56 -1.13 11.33
CA LYS A 86 -10.78 -1.24 12.14
C LYS A 86 -11.81 -2.17 11.52
N VAL A 87 -11.99 -2.11 10.19
CA VAL A 87 -12.97 -2.96 9.50
C VAL A 87 -12.57 -4.44 9.60
N PHE A 88 -11.29 -4.79 9.41
CA PHE A 88 -10.84 -6.18 9.56
C PHE A 88 -11.09 -6.70 10.98
N ARG A 89 -10.80 -5.88 12.01
CA ARG A 89 -11.12 -6.25 13.41
C ARG A 89 -12.62 -6.44 13.63
N ASP A 90 -13.45 -5.53 13.13
CA ASP A 90 -14.91 -5.57 13.33
C ASP A 90 -15.54 -6.76 12.60
N LEU A 91 -14.89 -7.30 11.57
CA LEU A 91 -15.24 -8.57 10.91
C LEU A 91 -14.76 -9.81 11.68
N GLY A 92 -14.08 -9.64 12.81
CA GLY A 92 -13.62 -10.73 13.66
C GLY A 92 -12.26 -11.28 13.32
N HIS A 93 -11.46 -10.59 12.48
CA HIS A 93 -10.10 -10.98 12.15
C HIS A 93 -9.09 -10.40 13.15
N GLU A 94 -7.94 -11.07 13.30
CA GLU A 94 -6.78 -10.53 14.01
C GLU A 94 -6.06 -9.55 13.08
N ALA A 95 -6.32 -8.26 13.25
CA ALA A 95 -5.77 -7.21 12.41
C ALA A 95 -4.63 -6.48 13.12
N ILE A 96 -3.47 -6.41 12.48
CA ILE A 96 -2.29 -5.68 12.93
C ILE A 96 -1.98 -4.61 11.89
N GLY A 97 -1.79 -3.37 12.34
CA GLY A 97 -1.39 -2.26 11.46
C GLY A 97 0.12 -2.08 11.43
N LEU A 98 0.62 -1.54 10.35
CA LEU A 98 1.99 -1.03 10.22
C LEU A 98 1.98 0.28 9.46
N ASP A 99 2.63 1.30 10.02
CA ASP A 99 2.86 2.58 9.34
C ASP A 99 4.12 3.24 9.88
N GLY A 100 4.80 4.04 9.07
CA GLY A 100 6.01 4.75 9.46
C GLY A 100 5.75 6.14 10.07
N ALA A 101 4.57 6.73 9.83
CA ALA A 101 4.20 8.03 10.37
C ALA A 101 3.68 7.89 11.80
N GLU A 102 4.38 8.45 12.79
CA GLU A 102 4.06 8.29 14.21
C GLU A 102 2.65 8.78 14.55
N ARG A 103 2.20 9.89 13.95
CA ARG A 103 0.85 10.40 14.16
C ARG A 103 -0.22 9.46 13.59
N PHE A 104 0.03 8.83 12.44
CA PHE A 104 -0.87 7.80 11.91
C PHE A 104 -0.95 6.61 12.84
N VAL A 105 0.18 6.12 13.35
CA VAL A 105 0.23 5.02 14.32
C VAL A 105 -0.60 5.35 15.57
N GLY A 106 -0.46 6.56 16.13
CA GLY A 106 -1.26 7.03 17.27
C GLY A 106 -2.75 7.06 16.95
N LEU A 107 -3.14 7.63 15.82
CA LEU A 107 -4.54 7.70 15.38
C LEU A 107 -5.11 6.30 15.10
N ALA A 108 -4.34 5.42 14.44
CA ALA A 108 -4.77 4.06 14.12
C ALA A 108 -5.03 3.23 15.39
N ARG A 109 -4.14 3.29 16.38
CA ARG A 109 -4.35 2.64 17.69
C ARG A 109 -5.61 3.15 18.37
N ALA A 110 -5.78 4.47 18.44
CA ALA A 110 -6.94 5.08 19.09
C ALA A 110 -8.26 4.75 18.38
N TYR A 111 -8.27 4.76 17.04
CA TYR A 111 -9.48 4.54 16.25
C TYR A 111 -9.84 3.06 16.10
N SER A 112 -8.85 2.20 15.86
CA SER A 112 -9.10 0.77 15.62
C SER A 112 -9.10 -0.06 16.90
N GLY A 113 -8.35 0.34 17.93
CA GLY A 113 -8.08 -0.50 19.11
C GLY A 113 -7.17 -1.70 18.81
N CYS A 114 -6.56 -1.76 17.63
CA CYS A 114 -5.66 -2.82 17.23
C CYS A 114 -4.21 -2.52 17.61
N GLU A 115 -3.37 -3.56 17.60
CA GLU A 115 -1.92 -3.40 17.60
C GLU A 115 -1.47 -2.70 16.31
N VAL A 116 -0.54 -1.75 16.43
CA VAL A 116 0.04 -1.03 15.28
C VAL A 116 1.54 -0.88 15.49
N TRP A 117 2.32 -1.37 14.56
CA TRP A 117 3.79 -1.25 14.55
C TRP A 117 4.21 0.04 13.86
N CYS A 118 5.12 0.79 14.49
CA CYS A 118 5.73 1.96 13.90
C CYS A 118 7.01 1.54 13.19
N GLN A 119 6.96 1.32 11.87
CA GLN A 119 8.10 0.87 11.07
C GLN A 119 8.15 1.58 9.73
N ASP A 120 9.35 2.04 9.37
CA ASP A 120 9.67 2.53 8.02
C ASP A 120 9.74 1.35 7.04
N PHE A 121 9.13 1.48 5.86
CA PHE A 121 9.19 0.44 4.81
C PHE A 121 10.61 0.13 4.34
N LEU A 122 11.56 1.03 4.58
CA LEU A 122 12.97 0.80 4.30
C LEU A 122 13.70 0.03 5.43
N LYS A 123 13.04 -0.17 6.59
CA LYS A 123 13.62 -0.82 7.79
C LYS A 123 12.58 -1.71 8.46
N LEU A 124 12.11 -2.71 7.72
CA LEU A 124 11.10 -3.64 8.22
C LEU A 124 11.71 -4.70 9.13
N ASP A 125 10.96 -5.03 10.19
CA ASP A 125 11.21 -6.16 11.08
C ASP A 125 9.90 -6.96 11.21
N LEU A 126 9.67 -7.85 10.24
CA LEU A 126 8.44 -8.64 10.14
C LEU A 126 8.69 -10.10 10.55
N PRO A 127 7.79 -10.70 11.35
CA PRO A 127 7.88 -12.12 11.67
C PRO A 127 7.68 -12.99 10.42
N THR A 128 8.39 -14.10 10.34
CA THR A 128 8.26 -15.05 9.23
C THR A 128 6.99 -15.90 9.38
N GLU A 129 6.30 -16.17 8.25
CA GLU A 129 5.12 -17.07 8.17
C GLU A 129 4.04 -16.77 9.22
N TYR A 130 3.74 -15.50 9.41
CA TYR A 130 2.89 -15.05 10.50
C TYR A 130 1.49 -14.64 10.04
N PHE A 131 1.35 -14.03 8.83
CA PHE A 131 0.09 -13.51 8.34
C PHE A 131 -0.56 -14.42 7.32
N ASP A 132 -1.89 -14.51 7.37
CA ASP A 132 -2.70 -15.14 6.33
C ASP A 132 -2.88 -14.20 5.15
N GLY A 133 -2.96 -12.89 5.41
CA GLY A 133 -3.09 -11.84 4.40
C GLY A 133 -2.29 -10.59 4.72
N VAL A 134 -1.78 -9.95 3.67
CA VAL A 134 -1.21 -8.58 3.72
C VAL A 134 -2.08 -7.68 2.86
N PHE A 135 -2.58 -6.59 3.44
CA PHE A 135 -3.37 -5.56 2.77
C PHE A 135 -2.53 -4.30 2.60
N ALA A 136 -2.00 -4.06 1.40
CA ALA A 136 -1.19 -2.90 1.04
C ALA A 136 -1.98 -1.95 0.14
N ASN A 137 -2.89 -1.18 0.73
CA ASN A 137 -3.78 -0.30 0.00
C ASN A 137 -3.25 1.13 -0.04
N ALA A 138 -2.73 1.57 -1.17
CA ALA A 138 -2.14 2.88 -1.39
C ALA A 138 -0.88 3.15 -0.52
N SER A 139 0.00 2.15 -0.39
CA SER A 139 1.20 2.24 0.45
C SER A 139 2.50 1.86 -0.29
N LEU A 140 2.54 0.75 -1.01
CA LEU A 140 3.75 0.23 -1.65
C LEU A 140 4.35 1.16 -2.72
N PHE A 141 3.58 2.06 -3.28
CA PHE A 141 4.11 3.04 -4.24
C PHE A 141 5.07 4.07 -3.61
N HIS A 142 5.10 4.17 -2.27
CA HIS A 142 6.08 5.00 -1.55
C HIS A 142 7.44 4.33 -1.36
N VAL A 143 7.57 3.06 -1.72
CA VAL A 143 8.85 2.36 -1.66
C VAL A 143 9.65 2.68 -2.93
N PRO A 144 10.86 3.27 -2.82
CA PRO A 144 11.73 3.51 -3.97
C PRO A 144 11.97 2.24 -4.78
N SER A 145 12.07 2.37 -6.12
CA SER A 145 12.14 1.23 -7.03
C SER A 145 13.30 0.28 -6.74
N GLN A 146 14.42 0.80 -6.24
CA GLN A 146 15.60 0.01 -5.87
C GLN A 146 15.39 -0.86 -4.63
N GLU A 147 14.48 -0.48 -3.72
CA GLU A 147 14.16 -1.19 -2.48
C GLU A 147 12.92 -2.08 -2.59
N LEU A 148 12.04 -1.80 -3.54
CA LEU A 148 10.80 -2.55 -3.70
C LEU A 148 11.00 -4.07 -3.84
N PRO A 149 12.03 -4.58 -4.57
CA PRO A 149 12.28 -6.01 -4.63
C PRO A 149 12.61 -6.64 -3.26
N ARG A 150 13.27 -5.90 -2.37
CA ARG A 150 13.57 -6.34 -0.99
C ARG A 150 12.28 -6.36 -0.18
N VAL A 151 11.53 -5.26 -0.18
CA VAL A 151 10.27 -5.14 0.57
C VAL A 151 9.27 -6.22 0.13
N LEU A 152 9.11 -6.47 -1.17
CA LEU A 152 8.23 -7.55 -1.65
C LEU A 152 8.67 -8.94 -1.15
N ARG A 153 9.99 -9.23 -1.06
CA ARG A 153 10.47 -10.50 -0.49
C ARG A 153 10.20 -10.61 1.01
N GLU A 154 10.31 -9.51 1.75
CA GLU A 154 9.96 -9.47 3.18
C GLU A 154 8.46 -9.70 3.39
N LEU A 155 7.61 -9.08 2.54
CA LEU A 155 6.18 -9.35 2.55
C LEU A 155 5.84 -10.80 2.16
N TRP A 156 6.59 -11.38 1.22
CA TRP A 156 6.46 -12.79 0.89
C TRP A 156 6.87 -13.69 2.07
N ALA A 157 7.97 -13.38 2.75
CA ALA A 157 8.47 -14.15 3.88
C ALA A 157 7.53 -14.11 5.09
N THR A 158 6.89 -12.97 5.36
CA THR A 158 5.96 -12.82 6.49
C THR A 158 4.61 -13.51 6.27
N LEU A 159 4.23 -13.76 5.02
CA LEU A 159 3.03 -14.54 4.71
C LEU A 159 3.24 -16.03 5.02
N LYS A 160 2.22 -16.68 5.57
CA LYS A 160 2.15 -18.13 5.68
C LYS A 160 2.11 -18.78 4.28
N PRO A 161 2.49 -20.07 4.13
CA PRO A 161 2.26 -20.81 2.89
C PRO A 161 0.80 -20.69 2.43
N GLY A 162 0.60 -20.26 1.17
CA GLY A 162 -0.73 -20.00 0.61
C GLY A 162 -1.37 -18.67 1.01
N GLY A 163 -0.69 -17.85 1.82
CA GLY A 163 -1.13 -16.51 2.18
C GLY A 163 -1.18 -15.56 0.99
N VAL A 164 -1.90 -14.45 1.12
CA VAL A 164 -2.21 -13.55 0.01
C VAL A 164 -1.76 -12.12 0.31
N LEU A 165 -1.03 -11.53 -0.63
CA LEU A 165 -0.79 -10.10 -0.69
C LEU A 165 -1.85 -9.45 -1.60
N PHE A 166 -2.58 -8.49 -1.07
CA PHE A 166 -3.34 -7.52 -1.83
C PHE A 166 -2.52 -6.24 -1.95
N SER A 167 -2.43 -5.67 -3.14
CA SER A 167 -1.88 -4.33 -3.34
C SER A 167 -2.78 -3.47 -4.22
N SER A 168 -2.91 -2.18 -3.89
CA SER A 168 -3.54 -1.19 -4.74
C SER A 168 -2.68 0.06 -4.77
N ASN A 169 -2.17 0.41 -5.95
CA ASN A 169 -1.26 1.53 -6.13
C ASN A 169 -1.74 2.45 -7.26
N PRO A 170 -1.43 3.75 -7.21
CA PRO A 170 -1.59 4.61 -8.38
C PRO A 170 -0.70 4.07 -9.49
N ARG A 171 -1.28 3.92 -10.69
CA ARG A 171 -0.55 3.42 -11.85
C ARG A 171 0.11 4.54 -12.64
N GLY A 172 1.17 4.21 -13.36
CA GLY A 172 1.87 5.11 -14.26
C GLY A 172 2.60 4.38 -15.36
N GLU A 173 3.60 5.01 -15.92
CA GLU A 173 4.45 4.52 -17.02
C GLU A 173 5.85 4.14 -16.52
N ASN A 174 5.93 3.56 -15.30
CA ASN A 174 7.16 3.12 -14.65
C ASN A 174 8.10 4.26 -14.22
N GLN A 175 7.53 5.41 -13.91
CA GLN A 175 8.24 6.56 -13.38
C GLN A 175 8.29 6.57 -11.85
N GLU A 176 9.31 7.21 -11.29
CA GLU A 176 9.40 7.49 -9.85
C GLU A 176 9.93 8.90 -9.61
N GLY A 177 9.62 9.47 -8.46
CA GLY A 177 10.10 10.78 -8.06
C GLY A 177 9.21 11.46 -7.03
N TRP A 178 9.50 12.72 -6.80
CA TRP A 178 8.80 13.56 -5.85
C TRP A 178 7.50 14.12 -6.43
N SER A 179 6.43 14.05 -5.65
CA SER A 179 5.19 14.80 -5.86
C SER A 179 4.95 15.66 -4.62
N GLY A 180 5.36 16.91 -4.68
CA GLY A 180 5.52 17.73 -3.48
C GLY A 180 6.56 17.11 -2.54
N GLU A 181 6.16 16.83 -1.30
CA GLU A 181 7.00 16.22 -0.27
C GLU A 181 6.81 14.69 -0.16
N ARG A 182 6.17 14.06 -1.14
CA ARG A 182 5.95 12.62 -1.15
C ARG A 182 6.72 11.97 -2.29
N TYR A 183 7.59 11.04 -1.97
CA TYR A 183 8.26 10.20 -2.97
C TYR A 183 7.32 9.06 -3.38
N GLY A 184 7.27 8.75 -4.68
CA GLY A 184 6.42 7.69 -5.18
C GLY A 184 6.92 7.05 -6.47
N CYS A 185 6.58 5.77 -6.63
CA CYS A 185 6.85 4.94 -7.80
C CYS A 185 5.53 4.51 -8.43
N TYR A 186 5.39 4.72 -9.72
CA TYR A 186 4.13 4.54 -10.44
C TYR A 186 4.33 3.53 -11.56
N TYR A 187 3.88 2.30 -11.33
CA TYR A 187 4.09 1.19 -12.25
C TYR A 187 2.90 0.93 -13.15
N ASP A 188 3.17 0.48 -14.37
CA ASP A 188 2.19 -0.24 -15.17
C ASP A 188 2.01 -1.68 -14.67
N LEU A 189 1.00 -2.38 -15.20
CA LEU A 189 0.73 -3.76 -14.81
C LEU A 189 1.89 -4.71 -15.17
N ALA A 190 2.53 -4.51 -16.31
CA ALA A 190 3.58 -5.41 -16.77
C ALA A 190 4.79 -5.36 -15.83
N ARG A 191 5.22 -4.17 -15.46
CA ARG A 191 6.34 -3.97 -14.53
C ARG A 191 5.99 -4.42 -13.12
N TRP A 192 4.78 -4.10 -12.64
CA TRP A 192 4.32 -4.55 -11.32
C TRP A 192 4.30 -6.08 -11.23
N ARG A 193 3.78 -6.74 -12.27
CA ARG A 193 3.75 -8.21 -12.39
C ARG A 193 5.16 -8.81 -12.37
N GLU A 194 6.09 -8.24 -13.11
CA GLU A 194 7.49 -8.68 -13.11
C GLU A 194 8.10 -8.61 -11.68
N LEU A 195 7.92 -7.49 -10.99
CA LEU A 195 8.48 -7.29 -9.65
C LEU A 195 7.89 -8.27 -8.63
N ALA A 196 6.58 -8.46 -8.62
CA ALA A 196 5.92 -9.39 -7.71
C ALA A 196 6.30 -10.86 -7.99
N THR A 197 6.34 -11.25 -9.26
CA THR A 197 6.73 -12.62 -9.65
C THR A 197 8.20 -12.91 -9.29
N ARG A 198 9.10 -11.94 -9.47
CA ARG A 198 10.51 -12.09 -9.06
C ARG A 198 10.68 -12.19 -7.55
N ALA A 199 9.75 -11.67 -6.77
CA ALA A 199 9.74 -11.83 -5.32
C ALA A 199 9.18 -13.19 -4.85
N GLY A 200 8.67 -14.01 -5.77
CA GLY A 200 8.15 -15.35 -5.49
C GLY A 200 6.62 -15.46 -5.50
N PHE A 201 5.91 -14.38 -5.78
CA PHE A 201 4.45 -14.37 -5.80
C PHE A 201 3.86 -14.94 -7.11
N VAL A 202 2.68 -15.57 -6.98
CA VAL A 202 1.85 -16.03 -8.09
C VAL A 202 0.62 -15.13 -8.20
N GLU A 203 0.37 -14.55 -9.38
CA GLU A 203 -0.79 -13.69 -9.60
C GLU A 203 -2.10 -14.48 -9.49
N LEU A 204 -3.02 -13.98 -8.66
CA LEU A 204 -4.40 -14.47 -8.59
C LEU A 204 -5.35 -13.65 -9.48
N GLY A 205 -5.05 -12.38 -9.67
CA GLY A 205 -5.82 -11.48 -10.51
C GLY A 205 -5.52 -10.02 -10.26
N HIS A 206 -6.10 -9.17 -11.10
CA HIS A 206 -5.99 -7.72 -10.97
C HIS A 206 -7.23 -7.02 -11.51
N TYR A 207 -7.42 -5.78 -11.11
CA TYR A 207 -8.46 -4.90 -11.63
C TYR A 207 -8.06 -3.44 -11.50
N TYR A 208 -8.80 -2.57 -12.17
CA TYR A 208 -8.55 -1.13 -12.14
C TYR A 208 -9.71 -0.39 -11.50
N ARG A 209 -9.40 0.78 -10.90
CA ARG A 209 -10.37 1.59 -10.17
C ARG A 209 -10.33 3.06 -10.60
N PRO A 210 -11.50 3.75 -10.52
CA PRO A 210 -12.82 3.22 -10.15
C PRO A 210 -13.40 2.28 -11.22
N PRO A 211 -14.27 1.32 -10.85
CA PRO A 211 -14.86 0.39 -11.80
C PRO A 211 -15.83 1.09 -12.76
N GLY A 212 -16.04 0.49 -13.95
CA GLY A 212 -17.02 0.97 -14.92
C GLY A 212 -16.62 2.19 -15.73
N LEU A 213 -15.41 2.72 -15.55
CA LEU A 213 -14.86 3.83 -16.33
C LEU A 213 -13.89 3.34 -17.42
N PRO A 214 -13.65 4.13 -18.48
CA PRO A 214 -12.56 3.89 -19.42
C PRO A 214 -11.19 3.82 -18.72
N ARG A 215 -10.24 3.11 -19.32
CA ARG A 215 -8.92 2.83 -18.71
C ARG A 215 -8.12 4.08 -18.34
N ASP A 216 -8.19 5.11 -19.13
CA ASP A 216 -7.56 6.41 -18.89
C ASP A 216 -8.13 7.14 -17.67
N GLN A 217 -9.36 6.81 -17.26
CA GLN A 217 -10.02 7.33 -16.06
C GLN A 217 -9.92 6.37 -14.85
N GLN A 218 -9.12 5.32 -14.94
CA GLN A 218 -8.87 4.35 -13.88
C GLN A 218 -7.41 4.45 -13.40
N PRO A 219 -7.08 5.43 -12.55
CA PRO A 219 -5.70 5.70 -12.14
C PRO A 219 -5.13 4.70 -11.14
N TRP A 220 -5.92 3.74 -10.64
CA TRP A 220 -5.49 2.76 -9.66
C TRP A 220 -5.42 1.36 -10.25
N LEU A 221 -4.32 0.67 -9.97
CA LEU A 221 -4.12 -0.75 -10.23
C LEU A 221 -4.20 -1.51 -8.91
N ALA A 222 -5.19 -2.37 -8.79
CA ALA A 222 -5.34 -3.32 -7.68
C ALA A 222 -4.98 -4.74 -8.15
N SER A 223 -4.29 -5.50 -7.33
CA SER A 223 -3.82 -6.85 -7.68
C SER A 223 -3.70 -7.76 -6.46
N LEU A 224 -3.83 -9.06 -6.69
CA LEU A 224 -3.78 -10.12 -5.68
C LEU A 224 -2.72 -11.14 -6.05
N TRP A 225 -1.95 -11.57 -5.06
CA TRP A 225 -0.76 -12.38 -5.22
C TRP A 225 -0.68 -13.44 -4.13
N ARG A 226 -0.44 -14.69 -4.49
CA ARG A 226 -0.29 -15.79 -3.55
C ARG A 226 1.19 -16.11 -3.31
N LYS A 227 1.52 -16.40 -2.05
CA LYS A 227 2.77 -17.05 -1.67
C LYS A 227 2.78 -18.52 -2.05
#